data_aa802270563f940ebe4d7c84672913cc
#
_entry.id   aa802270563f940ebe4d7c84672913cc
#
_cell.length_a   1.000
_cell.length_b   1.000
_cell.length_c   1.000
_cell.angle_alpha   90.00
_cell.angle_beta   90.00
_cell.angle_gamma   90.00
#
_symmetry.space_group_name_H-M   'P 1'
#
loop_
_entity.id
_entity.type
_entity.pdbx_description
1 polymer ?
#
loop_
_entity_poly.entity_id
_entity_poly.type
_entity_poly.pdbx_seq_one_letter_code
_entity_poly.pdbx_strand_id
1 'polypeptide(L)'
;LHLCDRRQRQMCIRDRGYGISQTITWGFKRGAFSNEAGLGSAVMVNSASNVKEPVHQGMWGVFEVFADTIVVCTLTALVILTTGVVDLESGAVLAGVQDNALVGQAFTAAFGSFGPKFIAVSILLFAYSTTLGWSHYGTKAVEYLFGTTGSRIYKVVFVGMTVVGSTMKLGLAWDLSDTFNGLMMIPNLIGVLALSGTVVAITKNYLDRRVKGLDIEPMWSAFEEYQKQEEAEAAAEEAAQRGQ
;
A
#
# COMPACT_ATOMS: atom_id res chain seq x y z
N LEU A 1 18.33 3.15 -49.09
CA LEU A 1 18.56 2.37 -47.87
C LEU A 1 18.73 3.27 -46.61
N HIS A 2 19.48 4.38 -46.69
CA HIS A 2 19.73 5.28 -45.53
C HIS A 2 18.53 6.11 -45.07
N LEU A 3 17.57 6.41 -45.94
CA LEU A 3 16.38 7.21 -45.57
C LEU A 3 15.31 6.38 -44.83
N CYS A 4 15.24 5.11 -45.13
CA CYS A 4 14.34 4.16 -44.44
C CYS A 4 14.83 3.93 -42.97
N ASP A 5 16.12 3.86 -42.77
CA ASP A 5 16.75 3.64 -41.47
C ASP A 5 16.50 4.79 -40.47
N ARG A 6 16.49 6.04 -40.92
CA ARG A 6 16.21 7.19 -40.03
C ARG A 6 14.75 7.21 -39.54
N ARG A 7 13.77 6.91 -40.41
CA ARG A 7 12.36 6.86 -39.99
C ARG A 7 12.09 5.68 -39.05
N GLN A 8 12.68 4.52 -39.33
CA GLN A 8 12.58 3.37 -38.45
C GLN A 8 13.20 3.65 -37.08
N ARG A 9 14.37 4.27 -37.02
CA ARG A 9 15.01 4.68 -35.75
C ARG A 9 14.18 5.70 -34.97
N GLN A 10 13.57 6.66 -35.65
CA GLN A 10 12.68 7.63 -34.99
C GLN A 10 11.40 6.97 -34.48
N MET A 11 10.81 6.02 -35.21
CA MET A 11 9.70 5.20 -34.75
C MET A 11 10.12 4.38 -33.54
N CYS A 12 11.22 3.63 -33.60
CA CYS A 12 11.71 2.82 -32.50
C CYS A 12 12.02 3.64 -31.23
N ILE A 13 12.61 4.85 -31.38
CA ILE A 13 12.88 5.74 -30.24
C ILE A 13 11.57 6.26 -29.62
N ARG A 14 10.61 6.63 -30.48
CA ARG A 14 9.30 7.08 -30.02
C ARG A 14 8.53 5.98 -29.32
N ASP A 15 8.53 4.75 -29.86
CA ASP A 15 7.85 3.61 -29.30
C ASP A 15 8.48 3.16 -27.97
N ARG A 16 9.81 3.19 -27.87
CA ARG A 16 10.51 2.95 -26.60
C ARG A 16 10.22 4.05 -25.56
N GLY A 17 10.21 5.31 -25.96
CA GLY A 17 9.85 6.43 -25.09
C GLY A 17 8.40 6.31 -24.59
N TYR A 18 7.47 5.92 -25.45
CA TYR A 18 6.09 5.67 -25.07
C TYR A 18 5.99 4.46 -24.12
N GLY A 19 6.67 3.36 -24.40
CA GLY A 19 6.71 2.19 -23.52
C GLY A 19 7.24 2.52 -22.13
N ILE A 20 8.34 3.27 -22.02
CA ILE A 20 8.90 3.72 -20.73
C ILE A 20 7.88 4.61 -19.99
N SER A 21 7.27 5.57 -20.68
CA SER A 21 6.26 6.44 -20.09
C SER A 21 5.06 5.64 -19.54
N GLN A 22 4.57 4.68 -20.29
CA GLN A 22 3.48 3.79 -19.84
C GLN A 22 3.90 2.95 -18.63
N THR A 23 5.10 2.38 -18.66
CA THR A 23 5.62 1.59 -17.52
C THR A 23 5.70 2.44 -16.26
N ILE A 24 6.22 3.65 -16.34
CA ILE A 24 6.29 4.59 -15.21
C ILE A 24 4.88 4.92 -14.71
N THR A 25 3.96 5.25 -15.62
CA THR A 25 2.57 5.61 -15.26
C THR A 25 1.86 4.47 -14.54
N TRP A 26 1.95 3.26 -15.08
CA TRP A 26 1.34 2.08 -14.45
C TRP A 26 2.03 1.70 -13.14
N GLY A 27 3.37 1.83 -13.07
CA GLY A 27 4.13 1.60 -11.85
C GLY A 27 3.70 2.54 -10.72
N PHE A 28 3.57 3.83 -10.98
CA PHE A 28 3.06 4.79 -10.00
C PHE A 28 1.61 4.52 -9.60
N LYS A 29 0.73 4.27 -10.58
CA LYS A 29 -0.68 3.98 -10.32
C LYS A 29 -0.86 2.76 -9.41
N ARG A 30 -0.21 1.66 -9.75
CA ARG A 30 -0.37 0.39 -9.03
C ARG A 30 0.44 0.37 -7.73
N GLY A 31 1.61 0.99 -7.69
CA GLY A 31 2.40 1.16 -6.47
C GLY A 31 1.70 2.03 -5.43
N ALA A 32 1.11 3.15 -5.83
CA ALA A 32 0.30 3.97 -4.92
C ALA A 32 -0.92 3.22 -4.38
N PHE A 33 -1.53 2.36 -5.20
CA PHE A 33 -2.65 1.52 -4.80
C PHE A 33 -2.23 0.41 -3.83
N SER A 34 -1.18 -0.35 -4.16
CA SER A 34 -0.72 -1.51 -3.38
C SER A 34 -0.17 -1.10 -2.01
N ASN A 35 0.63 -0.04 -1.98
CA ASN A 35 1.26 0.44 -0.75
C ASN A 35 0.39 1.43 0.04
N GLU A 36 -0.83 1.73 -0.43
CA GLU A 36 -1.69 2.80 0.12
C GLU A 36 -0.95 4.14 0.24
N ALA A 37 0.08 4.36 -0.62
CA ALA A 37 1.01 5.47 -0.54
C ALA A 37 0.33 6.79 -0.85
N GLY A 38 0.23 7.64 0.16
CA GLY A 38 -0.41 8.94 0.05
C GLY A 38 -1.94 8.92 0.12
N LEU A 39 -2.58 7.76 0.32
CA LEU A 39 -4.04 7.65 0.44
C LEU A 39 -4.55 8.05 1.83
N GLY A 40 -3.74 7.89 2.88
CA GLY A 40 -4.12 8.17 4.26
C GLY A 40 -4.90 7.06 4.95
N SER A 41 -5.18 5.95 4.27
CA SER A 41 -5.89 4.80 4.82
C SER A 41 -5.06 4.06 5.88
N ALA A 42 -3.80 3.80 5.62
CA ALA A 42 -2.89 3.12 6.54
C ALA A 42 -2.77 3.85 7.90
N VAL A 43 -2.87 5.18 7.92
CA VAL A 43 -2.82 5.99 9.16
C VAL A 43 -3.93 5.61 10.12
N MET A 44 -5.12 5.23 9.64
CA MET A 44 -6.28 4.88 10.48
C MET A 44 -6.03 3.64 11.35
N VAL A 45 -5.22 2.70 10.88
CA VAL A 45 -4.84 1.51 11.67
C VAL A 45 -3.57 1.78 12.48
N ASN A 46 -2.58 2.42 11.87
CA ASN A 46 -1.31 2.71 12.52
C ASN A 46 -1.47 3.65 13.73
N SER A 47 -2.47 4.54 13.72
CA SER A 47 -2.80 5.39 14.86
C SER A 47 -3.34 4.63 16.07
N ALA A 48 -3.82 3.40 15.88
CA ALA A 48 -4.32 2.54 16.97
C ALA A 48 -3.25 1.56 17.47
N SER A 49 -2.01 1.65 17.00
CA SER A 49 -0.92 0.78 17.42
C SER A 49 -0.48 1.10 18.85
N ASN A 50 -0.22 0.05 19.63
CA ASN A 50 0.25 0.19 21.02
C ASN A 50 1.78 0.29 21.06
N VAL A 51 2.34 1.32 20.43
CA VAL A 51 3.78 1.61 20.43
C VAL A 51 4.05 2.96 21.08
N LYS A 52 4.96 3.01 22.05
CA LYS A 52 5.34 4.24 22.72
C LYS A 52 6.02 5.26 21.82
N GLU A 53 6.87 4.78 20.91
CA GLU A 53 7.65 5.63 20.01
C GLU A 53 7.05 5.62 18.59
N PRO A 54 6.46 6.71 18.10
CA PRO A 54 5.86 6.78 16.77
C PRO A 54 6.81 6.38 15.64
N VAL A 55 8.10 6.60 15.82
CA VAL A 55 9.15 6.22 14.86
C VAL A 55 9.20 4.70 14.64
N HIS A 56 8.93 3.88 15.66
CA HIS A 56 8.86 2.43 15.50
C HIS A 56 7.76 2.02 14.52
N GLN A 57 6.57 2.62 14.65
CA GLN A 57 5.47 2.35 13.71
C GLN A 57 5.79 2.85 12.30
N GLY A 58 6.44 4.02 12.20
CA GLY A 58 6.90 4.53 10.91
C GLY A 58 7.92 3.61 10.23
N MET A 59 8.85 3.02 10.98
CA MET A 59 9.82 2.05 10.44
C MET A 59 9.13 0.76 9.95
N TRP A 60 8.07 0.29 10.61
CA TRP A 60 7.27 -0.81 10.12
C TRP A 60 6.64 -0.49 8.78
N GLY A 61 6.05 0.70 8.61
CA GLY A 61 5.51 1.13 7.33
C GLY A 61 6.56 1.17 6.20
N VAL A 62 7.79 1.61 6.50
CA VAL A 62 8.90 1.55 5.53
C VAL A 62 9.23 0.10 5.15
N PHE A 63 9.26 -0.81 6.13
CA PHE A 63 9.50 -2.23 5.88
C PHE A 63 8.39 -2.88 5.04
N GLU A 64 7.12 -2.58 5.32
CA GLU A 64 5.97 -3.07 4.55
C GLU A 64 6.07 -2.68 3.08
N VAL A 65 6.30 -1.39 2.80
CA VAL A 65 6.45 -0.88 1.43
C VAL A 65 7.65 -1.52 0.71
N PHE A 66 8.77 -1.69 1.41
CA PHE A 66 9.94 -2.38 0.85
C PHE A 66 9.61 -3.84 0.52
N ALA A 67 8.98 -4.57 1.43
CA ALA A 67 8.64 -5.97 1.25
C ALA A 67 7.64 -6.16 0.10
N ASP A 68 6.59 -5.33 0.02
CA ASP A 68 5.61 -5.39 -1.06
C ASP A 68 6.23 -5.03 -2.42
N THR A 69 6.85 -3.87 -2.51
CA THR A 69 7.29 -3.32 -3.80
C THR A 69 8.60 -3.95 -4.30
N ILE A 70 9.59 -4.09 -3.45
CA ILE A 70 10.90 -4.60 -3.89
C ILE A 70 10.92 -6.13 -3.88
N VAL A 71 10.41 -6.78 -2.84
CA VAL A 71 10.51 -8.25 -2.76
C VAL A 71 9.38 -8.90 -3.54
N VAL A 72 8.11 -8.66 -3.18
CA VAL A 72 6.97 -9.39 -3.75
C VAL A 72 6.75 -9.05 -5.22
N CYS A 73 6.78 -7.78 -5.60
CA CYS A 73 6.60 -7.38 -7.00
C CYS A 73 7.75 -7.88 -7.89
N THR A 74 9.00 -7.84 -7.40
CA THR A 74 10.14 -8.37 -8.16
C THR A 74 10.04 -9.89 -8.35
N LEU A 75 9.68 -10.63 -7.29
CA LEU A 75 9.46 -12.07 -7.39
C LEU A 75 8.33 -12.40 -8.38
N THR A 76 7.23 -11.69 -8.34
CA THR A 76 6.12 -11.86 -9.26
C THR A 76 6.54 -11.60 -10.72
N ALA A 77 7.27 -10.51 -10.95
CA ALA A 77 7.81 -10.19 -12.28
C ALA A 77 8.76 -11.28 -12.78
N LEU A 78 9.68 -11.76 -11.94
CA LEU A 78 10.61 -12.84 -12.28
C LEU A 78 9.84 -14.13 -12.63
N VAL A 79 8.83 -14.51 -11.85
CA VAL A 79 8.01 -15.69 -12.15
C VAL A 79 7.34 -15.56 -13.51
N ILE A 80 6.77 -14.42 -13.84
CA ILE A 80 6.14 -14.18 -15.15
C ILE A 80 7.16 -14.27 -16.28
N LEU A 81 8.32 -13.62 -16.14
CA LEU A 81 9.34 -13.54 -17.19
C LEU A 81 10.07 -14.87 -17.40
N THR A 82 10.30 -15.67 -16.35
CA THR A 82 11.05 -16.92 -16.45
C THR A 82 10.21 -18.13 -16.84
N THR A 83 8.90 -18.07 -16.71
CA THR A 83 7.99 -19.19 -17.05
C THR A 83 7.61 -19.26 -18.52
N GLY A 84 8.06 -18.32 -19.34
CA GLY A 84 7.81 -18.29 -20.78
C GLY A 84 6.36 -17.95 -21.16
N VAL A 85 5.57 -17.41 -20.22
CA VAL A 85 4.19 -16.96 -20.50
C VAL A 85 4.18 -15.65 -21.28
N VAL A 86 5.27 -14.90 -21.23
CA VAL A 86 5.52 -13.69 -22.02
C VAL A 86 6.72 -13.92 -22.92
N ASP A 87 6.58 -13.60 -24.20
CA ASP A 87 7.71 -13.57 -25.11
C ASP A 87 8.58 -12.35 -24.83
N LEU A 88 9.84 -12.58 -24.44
CA LEU A 88 10.76 -11.54 -24.04
C LEU A 88 11.24 -10.65 -25.20
N GLU A 89 11.16 -11.14 -26.46
CA GLU A 89 11.59 -10.37 -27.62
C GLU A 89 10.50 -9.40 -28.09
N SER A 90 9.25 -9.85 -28.16
CA SER A 90 8.12 -9.06 -28.61
C SER A 90 7.36 -8.37 -27.48
N GLY A 91 7.53 -8.83 -26.24
CA GLY A 91 6.72 -8.40 -25.09
C GLY A 91 5.27 -8.89 -25.16
N ALA A 92 4.96 -9.77 -26.10
CA ALA A 92 3.61 -10.30 -26.31
C ALA A 92 3.29 -11.39 -25.28
N VAL A 93 2.10 -11.33 -24.70
CA VAL A 93 1.57 -12.42 -23.90
C VAL A 93 1.20 -13.59 -24.81
N LEU A 94 1.65 -14.78 -24.50
CA LEU A 94 1.35 -15.96 -25.30
C LEU A 94 -0.14 -16.24 -25.33
N ALA A 95 -0.61 -16.66 -26.50
CA ALA A 95 -1.99 -16.70 -26.97
C ALA A 95 -3.09 -17.00 -25.93
N GLY A 96 -4.03 -16.07 -25.80
CA GLY A 96 -5.31 -16.28 -25.12
C GLY A 96 -5.31 -16.03 -23.60
N VAL A 97 -4.22 -15.54 -23.04
CA VAL A 97 -4.13 -15.20 -21.60
C VAL A 97 -4.59 -13.77 -21.39
N GLN A 98 -5.57 -13.57 -20.52
CA GLN A 98 -5.96 -12.23 -20.08
C GLN A 98 -5.00 -11.75 -18.99
N ASP A 99 -4.77 -10.44 -18.89
CA ASP A 99 -3.82 -9.82 -17.96
C ASP A 99 -4.00 -10.27 -16.50
N ASN A 100 -5.24 -10.45 -16.07
CA ASN A 100 -5.58 -10.91 -14.71
C ASN A 100 -5.31 -12.41 -14.48
N ALA A 101 -5.13 -13.20 -15.53
CA ALA A 101 -4.82 -14.63 -15.45
C ALA A 101 -3.32 -14.93 -15.64
N LEU A 102 -2.50 -13.91 -15.93
CA LEU A 102 -1.09 -14.05 -16.26
C LEU A 102 -0.28 -14.77 -15.17
N VAL A 103 -0.45 -14.36 -13.93
CA VAL A 103 0.23 -15.00 -12.77
C VAL A 103 -0.24 -16.45 -12.62
N GLY A 104 -1.53 -16.73 -12.77
CA GLY A 104 -2.08 -18.08 -12.71
C GLY A 104 -1.49 -19.00 -13.79
N GLN A 105 -1.29 -18.48 -15.00
CA GLN A 105 -0.66 -19.21 -16.10
C GLN A 105 0.83 -19.48 -15.83
N ALA A 106 1.55 -18.49 -15.30
CA ALA A 106 2.95 -18.64 -14.91
C ALA A 106 3.12 -19.74 -13.86
N PHE A 107 2.26 -19.76 -12.83
CA PHE A 107 2.26 -20.82 -11.83
C PHE A 107 1.83 -22.19 -12.41
N THR A 108 0.93 -22.19 -13.39
CA THR A 108 0.55 -23.43 -14.08
C THR A 108 1.72 -24.00 -14.89
N ALA A 109 2.48 -23.14 -15.57
CA ALA A 109 3.68 -23.54 -16.30
C ALA A 109 4.76 -24.13 -15.38
N ALA A 110 4.92 -23.57 -14.17
CA ALA A 110 5.93 -24.02 -13.22
C ALA A 110 5.50 -25.26 -12.39
N PHE A 111 4.25 -25.32 -11.94
CA PHE A 111 3.75 -26.30 -10.96
C PHE A 111 2.63 -27.21 -11.50
N GLY A 112 2.33 -27.15 -12.80
CA GLY A 112 1.29 -27.97 -13.42
C GLY A 112 -0.08 -27.75 -12.78
N SER A 113 -0.83 -28.81 -12.53
CA SER A 113 -2.20 -28.77 -11.98
C SER A 113 -2.31 -28.23 -10.54
N PHE A 114 -1.20 -28.14 -9.81
CA PHE A 114 -1.17 -27.56 -8.46
C PHE A 114 -1.20 -26.02 -8.52
N GLY A 115 -0.58 -25.40 -9.53
CA GLY A 115 -0.47 -23.95 -9.68
C GLY A 115 -1.80 -23.22 -9.56
N PRO A 116 -2.83 -23.55 -10.36
CA PRO A 116 -4.13 -22.87 -10.29
C PRO A 116 -4.82 -22.99 -8.93
N LYS A 117 -4.69 -24.14 -8.26
CA LYS A 117 -5.28 -24.36 -6.92
C LYS A 117 -4.60 -23.48 -5.88
N PHE A 118 -3.28 -23.42 -5.92
CA PHE A 118 -2.49 -22.57 -5.02
C PHE A 118 -2.86 -21.10 -5.19
N ILE A 119 -2.90 -20.62 -6.43
CA ILE A 119 -3.28 -19.23 -6.74
C ILE A 119 -4.71 -18.93 -6.31
N ALA A 120 -5.66 -19.83 -6.55
CA ALA A 120 -7.05 -19.63 -6.14
C ALA A 120 -7.20 -19.48 -4.61
N VAL A 121 -6.50 -20.31 -3.83
CA VAL A 121 -6.50 -20.20 -2.37
C VAL A 121 -5.82 -18.91 -1.91
N SER A 122 -4.69 -18.57 -2.51
CA SER A 122 -3.95 -17.33 -2.20
C SER A 122 -4.79 -16.09 -2.47
N ILE A 123 -5.43 -15.99 -3.63
CA ILE A 123 -6.32 -14.87 -3.99
C ILE A 123 -7.49 -14.79 -3.00
N LEU A 124 -8.10 -15.92 -2.64
CA LEU A 124 -9.20 -15.94 -1.67
C LEU A 124 -8.76 -15.36 -0.32
N LEU A 125 -7.62 -15.77 0.19
CA LEU A 125 -7.09 -15.28 1.47
C LEU A 125 -6.72 -13.80 1.40
N PHE A 126 -6.04 -13.36 0.34
CA PHE A 126 -5.71 -11.95 0.15
C PHE A 126 -6.94 -11.07 -0.03
N ALA A 127 -7.91 -11.48 -0.84
CA ALA A 127 -9.15 -10.73 -1.03
C ALA A 127 -9.94 -10.61 0.28
N TYR A 128 -10.01 -11.69 1.06
CA TYR A 128 -10.68 -11.70 2.35
C TYR A 128 -10.00 -10.77 3.36
N SER A 129 -8.68 -10.87 3.52
CA SER A 129 -7.91 -10.01 4.45
C SER A 129 -8.00 -8.53 4.05
N THR A 130 -7.90 -8.22 2.77
CA THR A 130 -8.04 -6.86 2.25
C THR A 130 -9.44 -6.30 2.51
N THR A 131 -10.48 -7.09 2.27
CA THR A 131 -11.87 -6.69 2.55
C THR A 131 -12.07 -6.38 4.04
N LEU A 132 -11.49 -7.17 4.94
CA LEU A 132 -11.54 -6.90 6.38
C LEU A 132 -10.80 -5.60 6.74
N GLY A 133 -9.60 -5.38 6.19
CA GLY A 133 -8.81 -4.16 6.39
C GLY A 133 -9.58 -2.91 5.98
N TRP A 134 -10.10 -2.89 4.76
CA TRP A 134 -10.88 -1.75 4.25
C TRP A 134 -12.19 -1.53 5.02
N SER A 135 -12.86 -2.61 5.47
CA SER A 135 -14.01 -2.49 6.37
C SER A 135 -13.64 -1.80 7.68
N HIS A 136 -12.45 -2.10 8.22
CA HIS A 136 -11.97 -1.47 9.45
C HIS A 136 -11.64 0.01 9.24
N TYR A 137 -10.94 0.38 8.15
CA TYR A 137 -10.66 1.79 7.81
C TYR A 137 -11.94 2.61 7.72
N GLY A 138 -12.91 2.14 6.93
CA GLY A 138 -14.17 2.86 6.79
C GLY A 138 -14.98 2.89 8.08
N THR A 139 -14.94 1.83 8.88
CA THR A 139 -15.59 1.83 10.22
C THR A 139 -15.02 2.93 11.11
N LYS A 140 -13.69 3.07 11.16
CA LYS A 140 -13.01 4.10 11.95
C LYS A 140 -13.33 5.52 11.45
N ALA A 141 -13.31 5.72 10.13
CA ALA A 141 -13.66 7.01 9.53
C ALA A 141 -15.11 7.41 9.85
N VAL A 142 -16.06 6.48 9.71
CA VAL A 142 -17.48 6.73 9.99
C VAL A 142 -17.73 6.90 11.51
N GLU A 143 -17.01 6.15 12.34
CA GLU A 143 -17.09 6.30 13.79
C GLU A 143 -16.63 7.69 14.24
N TYR A 144 -15.59 8.22 13.64
CA TYR A 144 -15.10 9.57 13.91
C TYR A 144 -16.13 10.65 13.52
N LEU A 145 -16.81 10.49 12.38
CA LEU A 145 -17.76 11.48 11.87
C LEU A 145 -19.17 11.39 12.48
N PHE A 146 -19.65 10.17 12.72
CA PHE A 146 -21.06 9.88 13.05
C PHE A 146 -21.23 9.03 14.33
N GLY A 147 -20.13 8.76 15.03
CA GLY A 147 -20.16 7.97 16.25
C GLY A 147 -20.42 6.47 16.03
N THR A 148 -20.63 5.76 17.14
CA THR A 148 -20.76 4.29 17.15
C THR A 148 -22.02 3.78 16.42
N THR A 149 -23.10 4.55 16.39
CA THR A 149 -24.33 4.19 15.67
C THR A 149 -24.08 4.22 14.16
N GLY A 150 -23.39 5.26 13.67
CA GLY A 150 -22.98 5.36 12.27
C GLY A 150 -22.13 4.17 11.83
N SER A 151 -21.17 3.76 12.65
CA SER A 151 -20.28 2.64 12.34
C SER A 151 -21.02 1.30 12.21
N ARG A 152 -22.10 1.08 12.98
CA ARG A 152 -22.94 -0.13 12.84
C ARG A 152 -23.68 -0.15 11.51
N ILE A 153 -24.26 0.98 11.12
CA ILE A 153 -24.95 1.11 9.83
C ILE A 153 -23.97 0.91 8.69
N TYR A 154 -22.80 1.53 8.78
CA TYR A 154 -21.75 1.40 7.79
C TYR A 154 -21.35 -0.07 7.54
N LYS A 155 -21.17 -0.87 8.59
CA LYS A 155 -20.81 -2.30 8.45
C LYS A 155 -21.84 -3.08 7.64
N VAL A 156 -23.13 -2.83 7.87
CA VAL A 156 -24.21 -3.49 7.12
C VAL A 156 -24.18 -3.05 5.65
N VAL A 157 -24.04 -1.75 5.41
CA VAL A 157 -23.94 -1.20 4.04
C VAL A 157 -22.70 -1.73 3.34
N PHE A 158 -21.56 -1.80 4.03
CA PHE A 158 -20.30 -2.31 3.46
C PHE A 158 -20.43 -3.75 2.98
N VAL A 159 -21.05 -4.65 3.79
CA VAL A 159 -21.31 -6.03 3.38
C VAL A 159 -22.20 -6.08 2.14
N GLY A 160 -23.27 -5.30 2.11
CA GLY A 160 -24.14 -5.19 0.92
C GLY A 160 -23.39 -4.71 -0.31
N MET A 161 -22.56 -3.68 -0.17
CA MET A 161 -21.75 -3.12 -1.26
C MET A 161 -20.66 -4.09 -1.72
N THR A 162 -20.10 -4.92 -0.86
CA THR A 162 -19.16 -5.98 -1.24
C THR A 162 -19.81 -6.99 -2.20
N VAL A 163 -21.07 -7.37 -1.94
CA VAL A 163 -21.84 -8.24 -2.82
C VAL A 163 -22.11 -7.55 -4.16
N VAL A 164 -22.54 -6.29 -4.16
CA VAL A 164 -22.74 -5.51 -5.40
C VAL A 164 -21.43 -5.39 -6.18
N GLY A 165 -20.33 -5.06 -5.51
CA GLY A 165 -19.00 -4.94 -6.12
C GLY A 165 -18.55 -6.23 -6.80
N SER A 166 -18.84 -7.39 -6.22
CA SER A 166 -18.48 -8.69 -6.81
C SER A 166 -19.21 -8.99 -8.13
N THR A 167 -20.32 -8.32 -8.40
CA THR A 167 -21.10 -8.45 -9.66
C THR A 167 -20.73 -7.41 -10.72
N MET A 168 -19.89 -6.44 -10.37
CA MET A 168 -19.49 -5.37 -11.29
C MET A 168 -18.50 -5.86 -12.35
N LYS A 169 -18.50 -5.17 -13.50
CA LYS A 169 -17.45 -5.38 -14.50
C LYS A 169 -16.11 -4.90 -13.95
N LEU A 170 -15.06 -5.71 -14.11
CA LEU A 170 -13.72 -5.44 -13.57
C LEU A 170 -13.18 -4.06 -13.97
N GLY A 171 -13.37 -3.63 -15.23
CA GLY A 171 -12.94 -2.30 -15.69
C GLY A 171 -13.60 -1.17 -14.90
N LEU A 172 -14.92 -1.23 -14.70
CA LEU A 172 -15.65 -0.22 -13.92
C LEU A 172 -15.18 -0.21 -12.45
N ALA A 173 -14.93 -1.38 -11.87
CA ALA A 173 -14.42 -1.46 -10.50
C ALA A 173 -13.05 -0.78 -10.37
N TRP A 174 -12.15 -0.98 -11.34
CA TRP A 174 -10.86 -0.30 -11.39
C TRP A 174 -10.98 1.22 -11.56
N ASP A 175 -11.83 1.68 -12.48
CA ASP A 175 -12.02 3.12 -12.73
C ASP A 175 -12.57 3.85 -11.51
N LEU A 176 -13.54 3.25 -10.82
CA LEU A 176 -14.09 3.78 -9.56
C LEU A 176 -13.02 3.81 -8.46
N SER A 177 -12.27 2.72 -8.30
CA SER A 177 -11.21 2.62 -7.31
C SER A 177 -10.11 3.65 -7.54
N ASP A 178 -9.61 3.78 -8.77
CA ASP A 178 -8.60 4.77 -9.12
C ASP A 178 -9.10 6.21 -8.88
N THR A 179 -10.37 6.49 -9.16
CA THR A 179 -10.98 7.80 -8.95
C THR A 179 -11.08 8.15 -7.46
N PHE A 180 -11.61 7.24 -6.64
CA PHE A 180 -11.73 7.48 -5.20
C PHE A 180 -10.39 7.54 -4.50
N ASN A 181 -9.41 6.72 -4.89
CA ASN A 181 -8.05 6.81 -4.40
C ASN A 181 -7.41 8.16 -4.72
N GLY A 182 -7.60 8.66 -5.94
CA GLY A 182 -7.14 10.00 -6.32
C GLY A 182 -7.76 11.10 -5.46
N LEU A 183 -9.05 11.00 -5.14
CA LEU A 183 -9.74 11.95 -4.27
C LEU A 183 -9.24 11.87 -2.82
N MET A 184 -8.96 10.68 -2.30
CA MET A 184 -8.39 10.49 -0.96
C MET A 184 -6.98 11.04 -0.83
N MET A 185 -6.18 10.95 -1.89
CA MET A 185 -4.80 11.40 -1.92
C MET A 185 -4.66 12.91 -1.70
N ILE A 186 -5.57 13.72 -2.25
CA ILE A 186 -5.48 15.18 -2.19
C ILE A 186 -5.43 15.70 -0.76
N PRO A 187 -6.44 15.45 0.10
CA PRO A 187 -6.42 15.95 1.48
C PRO A 187 -5.29 15.34 2.31
N ASN A 188 -4.96 14.06 2.08
CA ASN A 188 -3.89 13.41 2.81
C ASN A 188 -2.51 14.01 2.50
N LEU A 189 -2.21 14.28 1.23
CA LEU A 189 -0.92 14.90 0.86
C LEU A 189 -0.77 16.29 1.47
N ILE A 190 -1.85 17.08 1.53
CA ILE A 190 -1.84 18.38 2.22
C ILE A 190 -1.48 18.19 3.69
N GLY A 191 -2.10 17.22 4.37
CA GLY A 191 -1.82 16.92 5.78
C GLY A 191 -0.38 16.43 6.00
N VAL A 192 0.11 15.51 5.18
CA VAL A 192 1.48 14.98 5.26
C VAL A 192 2.52 16.08 5.05
N LEU A 193 2.32 16.95 4.06
CA LEU A 193 3.22 18.08 3.80
C LEU A 193 3.21 19.09 4.96
N ALA A 194 2.04 19.41 5.50
CA ALA A 194 1.90 20.32 6.63
C ALA A 194 2.59 19.77 7.90
N LEU A 195 2.53 18.46 8.13
CA LEU A 195 3.10 17.79 9.30
C LEU A 195 4.55 17.31 9.09
N SER A 196 5.13 17.52 7.92
CA SER A 196 6.48 17.05 7.60
C SER A 196 7.54 17.53 8.57
N GLY A 197 7.48 18.79 9.01
CA GLY A 197 8.38 19.36 10.02
C GLY A 197 8.30 18.64 11.36
N THR A 198 7.09 18.28 11.78
CA THR A 198 6.80 17.49 12.98
C THR A 198 7.45 16.10 12.92
N VAL A 199 7.24 15.41 11.79
CA VAL A 199 7.82 14.08 11.56
C VAL A 199 9.35 14.12 11.65
N VAL A 200 9.96 15.12 11.02
CA VAL A 200 11.42 15.32 11.07
C VAL A 200 11.90 15.58 12.49
N ALA A 201 11.20 16.42 13.26
CA ALA A 201 11.57 16.74 14.64
C ALA A 201 11.52 15.50 15.55
N ILE A 202 10.42 14.73 15.52
CA ILE A 202 10.26 13.50 16.29
C ILE A 202 11.31 12.46 15.90
N THR A 203 11.52 12.26 14.59
CA THR A 203 12.53 11.31 14.08
C THR A 203 13.94 11.71 14.52
N LYS A 204 14.29 12.99 14.45
CA LYS A 204 15.58 13.49 14.89
C LYS A 204 15.77 13.28 16.40
N ASN A 205 14.77 13.61 17.21
CA ASN A 205 14.80 13.36 18.66
C ASN A 205 15.04 11.86 18.96
N TYR A 206 14.31 10.97 18.26
CA TYR A 206 14.51 9.53 18.40
C TYR A 206 15.94 9.09 18.06
N LEU A 207 16.49 9.54 16.92
CA LEU A 207 17.85 9.20 16.48
C LEU A 207 18.90 9.76 17.44
N ASP A 208 18.74 10.98 17.92
CA ASP A 208 19.65 11.61 18.85
C ASP A 208 19.72 10.84 20.20
N ARG A 209 18.58 10.36 20.69
CA ARG A 209 18.52 9.51 21.90
C ARG A 209 19.04 8.09 21.68
N ARG A 210 18.53 7.40 20.67
CA ARG A 210 18.75 5.95 20.49
C ARG A 210 20.03 5.61 19.74
N VAL A 211 20.47 6.45 18.83
CA VAL A 211 21.66 6.19 18.01
C VAL A 211 22.88 6.95 18.53
N LYS A 212 22.70 8.23 18.89
CA LYS A 212 23.82 9.06 19.39
C LYS A 212 23.99 9.01 20.92
N GLY A 213 23.04 8.43 21.64
CA GLY A 213 23.10 8.29 23.11
C GLY A 213 23.00 9.61 23.88
N LEU A 214 22.38 10.63 23.29
CA LEU A 214 22.18 11.91 23.97
C LEU A 214 21.08 11.78 25.03
N ASP A 215 21.33 12.32 26.21
CA ASP A 215 20.36 12.38 27.30
C ASP A 215 19.45 13.61 27.12
N ILE A 216 18.42 13.43 26.27
CA ILE A 216 17.39 14.45 25.98
C ILE A 216 16.00 13.85 26.20
N GLU A 217 15.04 14.69 26.56
CA GLU A 217 13.66 14.27 26.80
C GLU A 217 13.03 13.66 25.55
N PRO A 218 12.25 12.57 25.68
CA PRO A 218 11.54 11.94 24.57
C PRO A 218 10.49 12.89 23.98
N MET A 219 10.46 12.98 22.66
CA MET A 219 9.42 13.69 21.92
C MET A 219 8.52 12.66 21.22
N TRP A 220 7.38 12.35 21.81
CA TRP A 220 6.42 11.39 21.29
C TRP A 220 5.35 12.06 20.43
N SER A 221 5.03 13.34 20.71
CA SER A 221 4.08 14.14 19.96
C SER A 221 4.57 15.58 19.79
N ALA A 222 4.12 16.26 18.76
CA ALA A 222 4.29 17.72 18.62
C ALA A 222 3.15 18.51 19.26
N PHE A 223 2.11 17.84 19.70
CA PHE A 223 0.97 18.46 20.38
C PHE A 223 1.18 18.31 21.89
N GLU A 224 1.25 19.42 22.59
CA GLU A 224 1.59 19.48 24.02
C GLU A 224 0.64 18.65 24.90
N GLU A 225 -0.63 18.59 24.53
CA GLU A 225 -1.64 17.81 25.25
C GLU A 225 -1.35 16.30 25.17
N TYR A 226 -1.07 15.78 23.97
CA TYR A 226 -0.73 14.37 23.78
C TYR A 226 0.64 14.01 24.36
N GLN A 227 1.61 14.93 24.27
CA GLN A 227 2.92 14.72 24.88
C GLN A 227 2.78 14.53 26.40
N LYS A 228 1.99 15.37 27.09
CA LYS A 228 1.74 15.24 28.53
C LYS A 228 0.99 13.97 28.91
N GLN A 229 0.07 13.49 28.05
CA GLN A 229 -0.62 12.22 28.28
C GLN A 229 0.36 11.05 28.23
N GLU A 230 1.19 10.98 27.21
CA GLU A 230 2.21 9.94 27.06
C GLU A 230 3.24 9.95 28.18
N GLU A 231 3.66 11.15 28.64
CA GLU A 231 4.56 11.30 29.78
C GLU A 231 3.91 10.77 31.05
N ALA A 232 2.66 11.06 31.29
CA ALA A 232 1.92 10.59 32.46
C ALA A 232 1.73 9.06 32.45
N GLU A 233 1.41 8.48 31.29
CA GLU A 233 1.29 7.03 31.13
C GLU A 233 2.64 6.33 31.32
N ALA A 234 3.72 6.87 30.76
CA ALA A 234 5.07 6.33 30.93
C ALA A 234 5.51 6.36 32.41
N ALA A 235 5.25 7.46 33.10
CA ALA A 235 5.55 7.59 34.55
C ALA A 235 4.73 6.60 35.40
N ALA A 236 3.45 6.38 35.04
CA ALA A 236 2.59 5.42 35.73
C ALA A 236 3.07 3.97 35.53
N GLU A 237 3.50 3.60 34.33
CA GLU A 237 4.07 2.28 34.05
C GLU A 237 5.39 2.04 34.81
N GLU A 238 6.29 3.04 34.84
CA GLU A 238 7.53 2.93 35.60
C GLU A 238 7.28 2.77 37.11
N ALA A 239 6.30 3.50 37.64
CA ALA A 239 5.90 3.36 39.03
C ALA A 239 5.34 1.96 39.35
N ALA A 240 4.52 1.40 38.41
CA ALA A 240 4.00 0.05 38.57
C ALA A 240 5.09 -1.03 38.50
N GLN A 241 6.12 -0.84 37.67
CA GLN A 241 7.26 -1.78 37.57
C GLN A 241 8.17 -1.72 38.81
N ARG A 242 8.33 -0.55 39.46
CA ARG A 242 9.12 -0.39 40.69
C ARG A 242 8.39 -0.91 41.94
N GLY A 243 7.08 -1.07 41.86
CA GLY A 243 6.24 -1.59 42.94
C GLY A 243 6.09 -3.11 42.99
N GLN A 244 6.66 -3.82 42.02
CA GLN A 244 6.75 -5.28 41.95
C GLN A 244 8.16 -5.74 42.35
#